data_b7116181d4f21f5186ea29f74cbdb1b5
#
_entry.id   b7116181d4f21f5186ea29f74cbdb1b5
#
_cell.length_a   1.000
_cell.length_b   1.000
_cell.length_c   1.000
_cell.angle_alpha   90.00
_cell.angle_beta   90.00
_cell.angle_gamma   90.00
#
_symmetry.space_group_name_H-M   'P 1'
#
loop_
_entity.id
_entity.type
_entity.pdbx_description
1 polymer ?
#
loop_
_entity_poly.entity_id
_entity_poly.type
_entity_poly.pdbx_seq_one_letter_code
_entity_poly.pdbx_strand_id
1 'polypeptide(L)'
;MALDLGTRTKVDGDIAAARARNDFPAIEVALTDVVDLAATGDREALDFLLQMIDRHRLALAAVRKMLIDEGDVQDAMQNTLMAVARGIGSFERRSRFTTWLYRVAEREALQVLRRNKRVTSPEGDDLSALTEQVRNMSSIVASRAMIQQALDELDQKFRDPVMMCDVEGMDYAAIAESLGIPLNTVRTRISRGRQYIADRIQEQFRSGGSLA
;
A
#
# COMPACT_ATOMS: atom_id res chain seq x y z
N MET A 1 3.82 -6.26 28.38
CA MET A 1 5.22 -6.46 27.95
C MET A 1 5.77 -5.08 27.60
N ALA A 2 6.87 -4.64 28.19
CA ALA A 2 7.42 -3.32 27.88
C ALA A 2 8.17 -3.39 26.54
N LEU A 3 8.05 -2.37 25.72
CA LEU A 3 8.81 -2.20 24.48
C LEU A 3 10.24 -1.75 24.81
N ASP A 4 11.05 -2.69 25.30
CA ASP A 4 12.47 -2.42 25.54
C ASP A 4 13.25 -2.24 24.23
N LEU A 5 14.49 -1.77 24.33
CA LEU A 5 15.35 -1.48 23.18
C LEU A 5 15.58 -2.75 22.32
N GLY A 6 15.72 -3.92 22.95
CA GLY A 6 15.94 -5.19 22.25
C GLY A 6 14.73 -5.57 21.40
N THR A 7 13.54 -5.46 21.95
CA THR A 7 12.28 -5.71 21.25
C THR A 7 12.10 -4.74 20.07
N ARG A 8 12.36 -3.44 20.27
CA ARG A 8 12.29 -2.43 19.19
C ARG A 8 13.25 -2.74 18.04
N THR A 9 14.50 -3.09 18.35
CA THR A 9 15.51 -3.45 17.33
C THR A 9 15.10 -4.70 16.56
N LYS A 10 14.55 -5.71 17.24
CA LYS A 10 14.07 -6.93 16.61
C LYS A 10 12.91 -6.65 15.67
N VAL A 11 11.89 -5.92 16.11
CA VAL A 11 10.71 -5.56 15.28
C VAL A 11 11.14 -4.79 14.04
N ASP A 12 12.01 -3.80 14.16
CA ASP A 12 12.55 -3.01 13.03
C ASP A 12 13.27 -3.93 12.02
N GLY A 13 14.11 -4.83 12.48
CA GLY A 13 14.82 -5.80 11.64
C GLY A 13 13.88 -6.80 10.96
N ASP A 14 12.88 -7.31 11.67
CA ASP A 14 11.89 -8.25 11.12
C ASP A 14 11.04 -7.59 10.03
N ILE A 15 10.62 -6.33 10.23
CA ILE A 15 9.90 -5.55 9.21
C ILE A 15 10.78 -5.31 7.99
N ALA A 16 12.04 -4.89 8.18
CA ALA A 16 12.97 -4.67 7.08
C ALA A 16 13.18 -5.95 6.24
N ALA A 17 13.40 -7.08 6.91
CA ALA A 17 13.54 -8.38 6.25
C ALA A 17 12.26 -8.83 5.52
N ALA A 18 11.09 -8.61 6.12
CA ALA A 18 9.80 -8.92 5.51
C ALA A 18 9.52 -8.04 4.28
N ARG A 19 9.84 -6.74 4.36
CA ARG A 19 9.74 -5.79 3.23
C ARG A 19 10.60 -6.22 2.04
N ALA A 20 11.85 -6.61 2.30
CA ALA A 20 12.77 -7.06 1.24
C ALA A 20 12.24 -8.30 0.49
N ARG A 21 11.38 -9.11 1.14
CA ARG A 21 10.76 -10.30 0.55
C ARG A 21 9.32 -10.08 0.08
N ASN A 22 8.78 -8.86 0.19
CA ASN A 22 7.35 -8.57 -0.01
C ASN A 22 6.42 -9.47 0.82
N ASP A 23 6.84 -9.85 2.03
CA ASP A 23 6.11 -10.72 2.95
C ASP A 23 5.24 -9.89 3.91
N PHE A 24 4.10 -9.43 3.42
CA PHE A 24 3.16 -8.64 4.22
C PHE A 24 2.61 -9.38 5.45
N PRO A 25 2.32 -10.70 5.41
CA PRO A 25 1.99 -11.45 6.62
C PRO A 25 3.07 -11.38 7.70
N ALA A 26 4.35 -11.44 7.35
CA ALA A 26 5.44 -11.32 8.32
C ALA A 26 5.51 -9.92 8.94
N ILE A 27 5.18 -8.86 8.18
CA ILE A 27 5.04 -7.49 8.72
C ILE A 27 3.92 -7.44 9.76
N GLU A 28 2.77 -8.06 9.48
CA GLU A 28 1.65 -8.14 10.41
C GLU A 28 2.07 -8.81 11.72
N VAL A 29 2.75 -9.95 11.63
CA VAL A 29 3.25 -10.68 12.81
C VAL A 29 4.23 -9.83 13.61
N ALA A 30 5.18 -9.15 12.95
CA ALA A 30 6.16 -8.31 13.62
C ALA A 30 5.53 -7.11 14.36
N LEU A 31 4.42 -6.58 13.84
CA LEU A 31 3.72 -5.43 14.43
C LEU A 31 2.67 -5.80 15.47
N THR A 32 2.30 -7.08 15.63
CA THR A 32 1.15 -7.50 16.44
C THR A 32 1.18 -6.93 17.85
N ASP A 33 2.25 -7.16 18.60
CA ASP A 33 2.37 -6.72 20.01
C ASP A 33 2.43 -5.19 20.12
N VAL A 34 3.09 -4.53 19.17
CA VAL A 34 3.19 -3.05 19.13
C VAL A 34 1.82 -2.43 18.90
N VAL A 35 1.06 -2.98 17.96
CA VAL A 35 -0.30 -2.53 17.64
C VAL A 35 -1.23 -2.71 18.84
N ASP A 36 -1.11 -3.82 19.56
CA ASP A 36 -1.91 -4.09 20.75
C ASP A 36 -1.65 -3.08 21.87
N LEU A 37 -0.38 -2.86 22.17
CA LEU A 37 0.01 -1.89 23.17
C LEU A 37 -0.45 -0.47 22.77
N ALA A 38 -0.24 -0.08 21.53
CA ALA A 38 -0.69 1.22 21.03
C ALA A 38 -2.22 1.37 21.10
N ALA A 39 -2.97 0.31 20.76
CA ALA A 39 -4.44 0.31 20.83
C ALA A 39 -4.98 0.44 22.29
N THR A 40 -4.24 -0.05 23.28
CA THR A 40 -4.59 0.14 24.70
C THR A 40 -4.17 1.49 25.27
N GLY A 41 -3.58 2.37 24.47
CA GLY A 41 -3.20 3.74 24.85
C GLY A 41 -1.76 3.90 25.32
N ASP A 42 -0.89 2.89 25.13
CA ASP A 42 0.55 3.00 25.40
C ASP A 42 1.18 3.99 24.42
N ARG A 43 1.64 5.14 24.94
CA ARG A 43 2.21 6.21 24.11
C ARG A 43 3.54 5.82 23.47
N GLU A 44 4.39 5.09 24.18
CA GLU A 44 5.68 4.66 23.63
C GLU A 44 5.49 3.65 22.51
N ALA A 45 4.50 2.75 22.65
CA ALA A 45 4.14 1.81 21.60
C ALA A 45 3.54 2.52 20.38
N LEU A 46 2.71 3.54 20.61
CA LEU A 46 2.16 4.35 19.53
C LEU A 46 3.27 5.10 18.77
N ASP A 47 4.16 5.79 19.48
CA ASP A 47 5.27 6.52 18.86
C ASP A 47 6.17 5.58 18.06
N PHE A 48 6.46 4.40 18.59
CA PHE A 48 7.25 3.40 17.88
C PHE A 48 6.50 2.85 16.65
N LEU A 49 5.20 2.59 16.76
CA LEU A 49 4.37 2.16 15.63
C LEU A 49 4.40 3.19 14.49
N LEU A 50 4.23 4.48 14.80
CA LEU A 50 4.28 5.55 13.82
C LEU A 50 5.66 5.64 13.15
N GLN A 51 6.74 5.48 13.93
CA GLN A 51 8.10 5.41 13.38
C GLN A 51 8.27 4.22 12.41
N MET A 52 7.73 3.05 12.73
CA MET A 52 7.81 1.88 11.84
C MET A 52 7.02 2.09 10.54
N ILE A 53 5.82 2.68 10.63
CA ILE A 53 5.01 3.00 9.45
C ILE A 53 5.76 3.96 8.53
N ASP A 54 6.35 5.02 9.08
CA ASP A 54 7.08 6.02 8.30
C ASP A 54 8.40 5.48 7.74
N ARG A 55 9.26 4.92 8.60
CA ARG A 55 10.59 4.39 8.24
C ARG A 55 10.50 3.35 7.13
N HIS A 56 9.60 2.40 7.27
CA HIS A 56 9.41 1.31 6.31
C HIS A 56 8.42 1.64 5.20
N ARG A 57 7.89 2.88 5.18
CA ARG A 57 6.95 3.35 4.15
C ARG A 57 5.77 2.38 3.95
N LEU A 58 5.18 1.87 5.06
CA LEU A 58 4.18 0.79 5.00
C LEU A 58 2.89 1.22 4.30
N ALA A 59 2.55 2.51 4.34
CA ALA A 59 1.36 3.09 3.70
C ALA A 59 1.62 3.62 2.27
N LEU A 60 2.89 3.69 1.83
CA LEU A 60 3.28 4.39 0.59
C LEU A 60 2.59 3.81 -0.64
N ALA A 61 2.44 2.50 -0.73
CA ALA A 61 1.80 1.86 -1.89
C ALA A 61 0.33 2.28 -2.05
N ALA A 62 -0.41 2.42 -0.93
CA ALA A 62 -1.79 2.89 -0.94
C ALA A 62 -1.89 4.35 -1.40
N VAL A 63 -0.98 5.21 -0.93
CA VAL A 63 -0.94 6.63 -1.29
C VAL A 63 -0.58 6.82 -2.76
N ARG A 64 0.49 6.16 -3.23
CA ARG A 64 0.97 6.27 -4.63
C ARG A 64 0.02 5.67 -5.67
N LYS A 65 -0.93 4.86 -5.25
CA LYS A 65 -2.02 4.40 -6.13
C LYS A 65 -2.89 5.56 -6.64
N MET A 66 -2.95 6.66 -5.89
CA MET A 66 -3.85 7.79 -6.15
C MET A 66 -3.13 9.10 -6.40
N LEU A 67 -1.93 9.28 -5.87
CA LEU A 67 -1.17 10.52 -5.92
C LEU A 67 0.17 10.28 -6.61
N ILE A 68 0.53 11.18 -7.53
CA ILE A 68 1.77 11.13 -8.33
C ILE A 68 2.72 12.22 -7.86
N ASP A 69 2.21 13.40 -7.53
CA ASP A 69 3.01 14.51 -7.03
C ASP A 69 3.64 14.17 -5.70
N GLU A 70 4.95 14.43 -5.55
CA GLU A 70 5.69 14.03 -4.35
C GLU A 70 5.29 14.84 -3.12
N GLY A 71 4.92 16.11 -3.28
CA GLY A 71 4.39 16.94 -2.20
C GLY A 71 3.06 16.39 -1.66
N ASP A 72 2.15 16.04 -2.57
CA ASP A 72 0.87 15.41 -2.24
C ASP A 72 1.05 14.05 -1.56
N VAL A 73 2.03 13.26 -2.03
CA VAL A 73 2.37 11.97 -1.41
C VAL A 73 2.87 12.18 0.01
N GLN A 74 3.74 13.14 0.25
CA GLN A 74 4.24 13.46 1.59
C GLN A 74 3.11 13.96 2.50
N ASP A 75 2.25 14.86 2.03
CA ASP A 75 1.08 15.33 2.77
C ASP A 75 0.15 14.17 3.17
N ALA A 76 -0.17 13.29 2.23
CA ALA A 76 -1.02 12.12 2.49
C ALA A 76 -0.38 11.13 3.47
N MET A 77 0.95 10.94 3.40
CA MET A 77 1.68 10.10 4.35
C MET A 77 1.64 10.69 5.76
N GLN A 78 1.87 11.99 5.93
CA GLN A 78 1.75 12.67 7.24
C GLN A 78 0.32 12.61 7.78
N ASN A 79 -0.69 12.88 6.94
CA ASN A 79 -2.09 12.76 7.33
C ASN A 79 -2.43 11.33 7.75
N THR A 80 -1.86 10.32 7.09
CA THR A 80 -2.03 8.90 7.46
C THR A 80 -1.47 8.62 8.86
N LEU A 81 -0.27 9.11 9.19
CA LEU A 81 0.31 8.96 10.53
C LEU A 81 -0.58 9.61 11.59
N MET A 82 -1.06 10.83 11.33
CA MET A 82 -1.99 11.52 12.24
C MET A 82 -3.32 10.79 12.39
N ALA A 83 -3.84 10.19 11.32
CA ALA A 83 -5.08 9.42 11.35
C ALA A 83 -4.89 8.10 12.12
N VAL A 84 -3.75 7.43 11.99
CA VAL A 84 -3.39 6.25 12.79
C VAL A 84 -3.31 6.63 14.26
N ALA A 85 -2.60 7.70 14.61
CA ALA A 85 -2.48 8.17 16.00
C ALA A 85 -3.85 8.44 16.67
N ARG A 86 -4.79 9.00 15.93
CA ARG A 86 -6.15 9.26 16.43
C ARG A 86 -7.06 8.04 16.45
N GLY A 87 -6.84 7.10 15.52
CA GLY A 87 -7.77 6.00 15.27
C GLY A 87 -7.36 4.65 15.87
N ILE A 88 -6.11 4.48 16.28
CA ILE A 88 -5.61 3.17 16.72
C ILE A 88 -6.36 2.62 17.94
N GLY A 89 -6.76 3.48 18.86
CA GLY A 89 -7.56 3.08 20.04
C GLY A 89 -8.94 2.49 19.71
N SER A 90 -9.44 2.71 18.49
CA SER A 90 -10.69 2.11 17.99
C SER A 90 -10.47 0.91 17.06
N PHE A 91 -9.23 0.45 16.92
CA PHE A 91 -8.91 -0.70 16.08
C PHE A 91 -9.31 -2.01 16.77
N GLU A 92 -10.45 -2.58 16.34
CA GLU A 92 -11.08 -3.76 16.96
C GLU A 92 -10.57 -5.10 16.41
N ARG A 93 -9.49 -5.14 15.64
CA ARG A 93 -8.94 -6.37 15.02
C ARG A 93 -9.92 -7.17 14.14
N ARG A 94 -10.96 -6.52 13.59
CA ARG A 94 -11.86 -7.14 12.61
C ARG A 94 -11.17 -7.40 11.26
N SER A 95 -9.98 -6.83 11.08
CA SER A 95 -9.09 -7.05 9.93
C SER A 95 -7.64 -7.03 10.42
N ARG A 96 -6.71 -7.41 9.56
CA ARG A 96 -5.27 -7.19 9.83
C ARG A 96 -4.98 -5.70 9.96
N PHE A 97 -4.00 -5.36 10.80
CA PHE A 97 -3.55 -3.98 10.95
C PHE A 97 -3.06 -3.39 9.61
N THR A 98 -2.30 -4.16 8.85
CA THR A 98 -1.81 -3.75 7.53
C THR A 98 -2.95 -3.41 6.56
N THR A 99 -4.04 -4.17 6.59
CA THR A 99 -5.26 -3.90 5.80
C THR A 99 -5.98 -2.63 6.28
N TRP A 100 -6.09 -2.45 7.59
CA TRP A 100 -6.67 -1.24 8.17
C TRP A 100 -5.84 0.00 7.83
N LEU A 101 -4.51 -0.08 7.99
CA LEU A 101 -3.56 0.97 7.63
C LEU A 101 -3.70 1.37 6.16
N TYR A 102 -3.79 0.38 5.26
CA TYR A 102 -3.98 0.61 3.84
C TYR A 102 -5.25 1.43 3.56
N ARG A 103 -6.38 1.08 4.18
CA ARG A 103 -7.66 1.81 4.04
C ARG A 103 -7.58 3.23 4.62
N VAL A 104 -6.87 3.41 5.74
CA VAL A 104 -6.62 4.74 6.30
C VAL A 104 -5.84 5.58 5.30
N ALA A 105 -4.76 5.05 4.74
CA ALA A 105 -3.91 5.73 3.76
C ALA A 105 -4.67 6.07 2.46
N GLU A 106 -5.48 5.15 1.93
CA GLU A 106 -6.34 5.44 0.75
C GLU A 106 -7.30 6.60 1.02
N ARG A 107 -7.91 6.63 2.20
CA ARG A 107 -8.83 7.71 2.58
C ARG A 107 -8.11 9.06 2.66
N GLU A 108 -6.94 9.11 3.27
CA GLU A 108 -6.16 10.35 3.38
C GLU A 108 -5.65 10.82 2.01
N ALA A 109 -5.21 9.90 1.15
CA ALA A 109 -4.84 10.22 -0.23
C ALA A 109 -6.04 10.80 -1.03
N LEU A 110 -7.24 10.24 -0.87
CA LEU A 110 -8.45 10.78 -1.47
C LEU A 110 -8.80 12.20 -0.95
N GLN A 111 -8.52 12.49 0.32
CA GLN A 111 -8.75 13.83 0.87
C GLN A 111 -7.80 14.85 0.25
N VAL A 112 -6.51 14.52 0.11
CA VAL A 112 -5.52 15.37 -0.57
C VAL A 112 -5.97 15.63 -2.01
N LEU A 113 -6.32 14.58 -2.75
CA LEU A 113 -6.81 14.69 -4.13
C LEU A 113 -8.05 15.61 -4.24
N ARG A 114 -9.00 15.50 -3.30
CA ARG A 114 -10.20 16.35 -3.28
C ARG A 114 -9.88 17.79 -2.92
N ARG A 115 -8.92 18.02 -2.01
CA ARG A 115 -8.46 19.36 -1.64
C ARG A 115 -7.86 20.06 -2.85
N ASN A 116 -7.01 19.39 -3.59
CA ASN A 116 -6.36 19.95 -4.77
C ASN A 116 -7.38 20.29 -5.87
N LYS A 117 -8.40 19.44 -6.08
CA LYS A 117 -9.52 19.73 -6.99
C LYS A 117 -10.31 20.97 -6.58
N ARG A 118 -10.43 21.29 -5.30
CA ARG A 118 -11.15 22.50 -4.83
C ARG A 118 -10.29 23.76 -4.97
N VAL A 119 -8.98 23.64 -4.83
CA VAL A 119 -8.03 24.78 -4.96
C VAL A 119 -7.87 25.16 -6.43
N THR A 120 -7.96 24.21 -7.34
CA THR A 120 -7.90 24.44 -8.80
C THR A 120 -9.25 24.85 -9.42
N SER A 121 -10.31 25.07 -8.62
CA SER A 121 -11.60 25.61 -9.07
C SER A 121 -11.98 26.88 -8.30
N PRO A 122 -11.26 27.99 -8.50
CA PRO A 122 -11.84 29.33 -8.45
C PRO A 122 -12.18 29.73 -9.88
N GLU A 123 -13.28 30.43 -10.07
CA GLU A 123 -13.67 31.09 -11.30
C GLU A 123 -12.49 31.87 -11.91
N GLY A 124 -11.90 31.37 -12.99
CA GLY A 124 -10.81 32.04 -13.71
C GLY A 124 -9.92 31.07 -14.45
N ASP A 125 -10.15 30.99 -15.73
CA ASP A 125 -9.30 30.65 -16.87
C ASP A 125 -7.88 30.15 -16.50
N ASP A 126 -7.71 28.85 -16.28
CA ASP A 126 -6.39 28.25 -16.27
C ASP A 126 -6.34 26.97 -17.11
N LEU A 127 -6.21 27.18 -18.41
CA LEU A 127 -6.05 26.13 -19.42
C LEU A 127 -4.83 25.25 -19.12
N SER A 128 -3.83 25.75 -18.36
CA SER A 128 -2.63 25.03 -17.96
C SER A 128 -2.93 23.98 -16.88
N ALA A 129 -3.74 24.34 -15.87
CA ALA A 129 -4.15 23.42 -14.82
C ALA A 129 -5.07 22.30 -15.35
N LEU A 130 -5.95 22.62 -16.31
CA LEU A 130 -6.75 21.61 -17.02
C LEU A 130 -5.88 20.65 -17.84
N THR A 131 -4.82 21.15 -18.49
CA THR A 131 -3.89 20.32 -19.27
C THR A 131 -3.10 19.38 -18.37
N GLU A 132 -2.69 19.82 -17.18
CA GLU A 132 -1.99 18.99 -16.18
C GLU A 132 -2.92 17.94 -15.56
N GLN A 133 -4.17 18.31 -15.29
CA GLN A 133 -5.18 17.35 -14.80
C GLN A 133 -5.53 16.29 -15.85
N VAL A 134 -5.64 16.67 -17.12
CA VAL A 134 -5.87 15.73 -18.23
C VAL A 134 -4.67 14.79 -18.39
N ARG A 135 -3.44 15.30 -18.27
CA ARG A 135 -2.23 14.46 -18.28
C ARG A 135 -2.20 13.48 -17.10
N ASN A 136 -2.55 13.94 -15.89
CA ASN A 136 -2.58 13.09 -14.70
C ASN A 136 -3.69 12.04 -14.77
N MET A 137 -4.88 12.39 -15.25
CA MET A 137 -5.94 11.43 -15.54
C MET A 137 -5.55 10.44 -16.63
N SER A 138 -4.92 10.92 -17.71
CA SER A 138 -4.43 10.06 -18.79
C SER A 138 -3.36 9.08 -18.30
N SER A 139 -2.46 9.50 -17.40
CA SER A 139 -1.43 8.62 -16.82
C SER A 139 -2.02 7.56 -15.89
N ILE A 140 -3.05 7.90 -15.10
CA ILE A 140 -3.76 6.95 -14.24
C ILE A 140 -4.54 5.93 -15.09
N VAL A 141 -5.21 6.39 -16.13
CA VAL A 141 -5.93 5.51 -17.07
C VAL A 141 -4.95 4.63 -17.83
N ALA A 142 -3.84 5.18 -18.31
CA ALA A 142 -2.78 4.41 -18.97
C ALA A 142 -2.17 3.38 -18.02
N SER A 143 -1.85 3.75 -16.78
CA SER A 143 -1.34 2.82 -15.77
C SER A 143 -2.33 1.69 -15.46
N ARG A 144 -3.62 1.99 -15.38
CA ARG A 144 -4.66 0.96 -15.20
C ARG A 144 -4.73 0.02 -16.40
N ALA A 145 -4.68 0.56 -17.62
CA ALA A 145 -4.67 -0.25 -18.83
C ALA A 145 -3.44 -1.16 -18.91
N MET A 146 -2.26 -0.65 -18.53
CA MET A 146 -1.01 -1.43 -18.48
C MET A 146 -1.08 -2.56 -17.45
N ILE A 147 -1.61 -2.29 -16.25
CA ILE A 147 -1.80 -3.31 -15.22
C ILE A 147 -2.82 -4.35 -15.67
N GLN A 148 -3.94 -3.92 -16.28
CA GLN A 148 -4.95 -4.83 -16.79
C GLN A 148 -4.38 -5.73 -17.88
N GLN A 149 -3.64 -5.16 -18.83
CA GLN A 149 -2.97 -5.94 -19.87
C GLN A 149 -1.97 -6.94 -19.28
N ALA A 150 -1.15 -6.52 -18.31
CA ALA A 150 -0.21 -7.43 -17.65
C ALA A 150 -0.92 -8.56 -16.88
N LEU A 151 -2.09 -8.28 -16.30
CA LEU A 151 -2.93 -9.30 -15.65
C LEU A 151 -3.55 -10.26 -16.67
N ASP A 152 -3.99 -9.76 -17.83
CA ASP A 152 -4.60 -10.57 -18.88
C ASP A 152 -3.57 -11.53 -19.53
N GLU A 153 -2.31 -11.08 -19.65
CA GLU A 153 -1.18 -11.88 -20.14
C GLU A 153 -0.65 -12.88 -19.10
N LEU A 154 -0.95 -12.67 -17.82
CA LEU A 154 -0.48 -13.54 -16.74
C LEU A 154 -1.24 -14.87 -16.73
N ASP A 155 -0.50 -15.99 -16.66
CA ASP A 155 -1.08 -17.34 -16.54
C ASP A 155 -2.05 -17.39 -15.32
N GLN A 156 -3.20 -18.00 -15.53
CA GLN A 156 -4.29 -18.08 -14.54
C GLN A 156 -3.79 -18.59 -13.18
N LYS A 157 -2.90 -19.57 -13.16
CA LYS A 157 -2.33 -20.12 -11.91
C LYS A 157 -1.60 -19.09 -11.04
N PHE A 158 -1.14 -17.97 -11.63
CA PHE A 158 -0.51 -16.84 -10.92
C PHE A 158 -1.50 -15.69 -10.75
N ARG A 159 -2.35 -15.46 -11.76
CA ARG A 159 -3.33 -14.37 -11.75
C ARG A 159 -4.37 -14.53 -10.63
N ASP A 160 -4.98 -15.70 -10.50
CA ASP A 160 -6.01 -15.94 -9.50
C ASP A 160 -5.52 -15.67 -8.07
N PRO A 161 -4.37 -16.23 -7.60
CA PRO A 161 -3.86 -15.90 -6.27
C PRO A 161 -3.51 -14.41 -6.08
N VAL A 162 -3.02 -13.73 -7.11
CA VAL A 162 -2.74 -12.28 -7.05
C VAL A 162 -4.04 -11.51 -6.91
N MET A 163 -5.07 -11.80 -7.73
CA MET A 163 -6.36 -11.15 -7.67
C MET A 163 -7.04 -11.34 -6.31
N MET A 164 -7.09 -12.58 -5.80
CA MET A 164 -7.66 -12.90 -4.50
C MET A 164 -6.93 -12.16 -3.36
N CYS A 165 -5.60 -12.05 -3.44
CA CYS A 165 -4.80 -11.36 -2.43
C CYS A 165 -4.91 -9.84 -2.53
N ASP A 166 -4.66 -9.27 -3.72
CA ASP A 166 -4.42 -7.83 -3.89
C ASP A 166 -5.69 -7.04 -4.17
N VAL A 167 -6.71 -7.66 -4.76
CA VAL A 167 -7.99 -7.02 -5.08
C VAL A 167 -9.07 -7.39 -4.07
N GLU A 168 -9.20 -8.68 -3.75
CA GLU A 168 -10.25 -9.17 -2.83
C GLU A 168 -9.81 -9.12 -1.35
N GLY A 169 -8.52 -8.91 -1.08
CA GLY A 169 -7.98 -8.78 0.27
C GLY A 169 -7.97 -10.08 1.07
N MET A 170 -8.03 -11.24 0.40
CA MET A 170 -8.00 -12.54 1.05
C MET A 170 -6.63 -12.83 1.66
N ASP A 171 -6.60 -13.51 2.79
CA ASP A 171 -5.36 -14.00 3.35
C ASP A 171 -4.86 -15.27 2.64
N TYR A 172 -3.58 -15.57 2.78
CA TYR A 172 -2.95 -16.69 2.07
C TYR A 172 -3.52 -18.06 2.46
N ALA A 173 -4.02 -18.20 3.69
CA ALA A 173 -4.62 -19.45 4.14
C ALA A 173 -6.00 -19.65 3.49
N ALA A 174 -6.81 -18.59 3.43
CA ALA A 174 -8.09 -18.61 2.72
C ALA A 174 -7.90 -18.83 1.21
N ILE A 175 -6.86 -18.24 0.59
CA ILE A 175 -6.53 -18.50 -0.82
C ILE A 175 -6.09 -19.95 -1.02
N ALA A 176 -5.29 -20.51 -0.11
CA ALA A 176 -4.85 -21.90 -0.16
C ALA A 176 -6.02 -22.86 -0.11
N GLU A 177 -6.97 -22.62 0.79
CA GLU A 177 -8.21 -23.40 0.91
C GLU A 177 -9.09 -23.26 -0.33
N SER A 178 -9.33 -22.04 -0.80
CA SER A 178 -10.15 -21.75 -1.98
C SER A 178 -9.62 -22.40 -3.26
N LEU A 179 -8.29 -22.40 -3.45
CA LEU A 179 -7.65 -22.95 -4.65
C LEU A 179 -7.26 -24.42 -4.48
N GLY A 180 -7.39 -25.02 -3.31
CA GLY A 180 -7.00 -26.40 -3.04
C GLY A 180 -5.49 -26.66 -3.19
N ILE A 181 -4.63 -25.66 -2.87
CA ILE A 181 -3.18 -25.75 -3.03
C ILE A 181 -2.45 -25.43 -1.71
N PRO A 182 -1.22 -25.96 -1.51
CA PRO A 182 -0.45 -25.69 -0.31
C PRO A 182 -0.15 -24.19 -0.12
N LEU A 183 -0.13 -23.71 1.13
CA LEU A 183 0.15 -22.32 1.49
C LEU A 183 1.47 -21.78 0.88
N ASN A 184 2.52 -22.61 0.86
CA ASN A 184 3.80 -22.23 0.25
C ASN A 184 3.67 -22.04 -1.28
N THR A 185 2.79 -22.80 -1.93
CA THR A 185 2.48 -22.63 -3.34
C THR A 185 1.77 -21.31 -3.60
N VAL A 186 0.82 -20.91 -2.73
CA VAL A 186 0.17 -19.59 -2.79
C VAL A 186 1.20 -18.47 -2.71
N ARG A 187 2.10 -18.51 -1.71
CA ARG A 187 3.18 -17.51 -1.55
C ARG A 187 4.02 -17.37 -2.79
N THR A 188 4.47 -18.51 -3.33
CA THR A 188 5.32 -18.55 -4.53
C THR A 188 4.58 -18.00 -5.75
N ARG A 189 3.31 -18.37 -5.93
CA ARG A 189 2.51 -17.92 -7.07
C ARG A 189 2.21 -16.43 -7.01
N ILE A 190 1.87 -15.88 -5.83
CA ILE A 190 1.66 -14.45 -5.65
C ILE A 190 2.97 -13.68 -5.91
N SER A 191 4.09 -14.12 -5.35
CA SER A 191 5.38 -13.46 -5.56
C SER A 191 5.77 -13.42 -7.05
N ARG A 192 5.66 -14.56 -7.75
CA ARG A 192 5.97 -14.64 -9.19
C ARG A 192 5.00 -13.82 -10.04
N GLY A 193 3.71 -13.83 -9.71
CA GLY A 193 2.71 -13.04 -10.42
C GLY A 193 2.96 -11.54 -10.29
N ARG A 194 3.27 -11.06 -9.09
CA ARG A 194 3.63 -9.65 -8.85
C ARG A 194 4.91 -9.26 -9.57
N GLN A 195 5.93 -10.13 -9.58
CA GLN A 195 7.17 -9.88 -10.31
C GLN A 195 6.92 -9.75 -11.81
N TYR A 196 6.16 -10.67 -12.40
CA TYR A 196 5.79 -10.59 -13.81
C TYR A 196 5.09 -9.28 -14.16
N ILE A 197 4.09 -8.86 -13.35
CA ILE A 197 3.36 -7.60 -13.57
C ILE A 197 4.33 -6.41 -13.49
N ALA A 198 5.23 -6.39 -12.50
CA ALA A 198 6.21 -5.33 -12.34
C ALA A 198 7.17 -5.24 -13.54
N ASP A 199 7.70 -6.38 -14.00
CA ASP A 199 8.61 -6.46 -15.15
C ASP A 199 7.90 -5.98 -16.41
N ARG A 200 6.66 -6.40 -16.62
CA ARG A 200 5.88 -6.03 -17.81
C ARG A 200 5.58 -4.53 -17.86
N ILE A 201 5.24 -3.95 -16.72
CA ILE A 201 5.04 -2.49 -16.59
C ILE A 201 6.34 -1.74 -16.89
N GLN A 202 7.49 -2.21 -16.37
CA GLN A 202 8.79 -1.59 -16.65
C GLN A 202 9.18 -1.66 -18.13
N GLU A 203 8.91 -2.78 -18.79
CA GLU A 203 9.15 -2.93 -20.24
C GLU A 203 8.32 -1.95 -21.06
N GLN A 204 7.05 -1.77 -20.72
CA GLN A 204 6.17 -0.82 -21.39
C GLN A 204 6.62 0.63 -21.20
N PHE A 205 7.10 1.00 -20.01
CA PHE A 205 7.68 2.32 -19.78
C PHE A 205 8.97 2.55 -20.58
N ARG A 206 9.81 1.53 -20.75
CA ARG A 206 11.04 1.63 -21.57
C ARG A 206 10.73 1.73 -23.06
N SER A 207 9.75 1.02 -23.55
CA SER A 207 9.34 1.05 -24.96
C SER A 207 8.51 2.28 -25.31
N GLY A 208 7.70 2.83 -24.39
CA GLY A 208 6.93 4.07 -24.58
C GLY A 208 7.77 5.35 -24.52
N GLY A 209 8.95 5.33 -23.90
CA GLY A 209 9.88 6.46 -23.82
C GLY A 209 10.73 6.72 -25.07
N SER A 210 10.53 5.94 -26.15
CA SER A 210 11.30 6.04 -27.41
C SER A 210 10.54 6.80 -28.54
N LEU A 211 9.46 7.50 -28.21
CA LEU A 211 8.71 8.33 -29.17
C LEU A 211 8.64 9.78 -28.66
N ALA A 212 9.76 10.45 -28.62
CA ALA A 212 9.85 11.92 -28.59
C ALA A 212 11.11 12.37 -29.33
#